data_2e86e2a28b3a2262cdb5fa5daa05bc45
#
_entry.id   2e86e2a28b3a2262cdb5fa5daa05bc45
#
_cell.length_a   1.000
_cell.length_b   1.000
_cell.length_c   1.000
_cell.angle_alpha   90.00
_cell.angle_beta   90.00
_cell.angle_gamma   90.00
#
_symmetry.space_group_name_H-M   'P 1'
#
loop_
_entity.id
_entity.type
_entity.pdbx_description
1 polymer ?
#
loop_
_entity_poly.entity_id
_entity_poly.type
_entity_poly.pdbx_seq_one_letter_code
_entity_poly.pdbx_strand_id
1 'polypeptide(L)'
;MVKIEPQPGIMEIEFYEGGASHLEGLEKVIKLSSNENPFGPSPKAVQAYSQSGKALHRYPSTSHSDLRNAISKVLGLPSDQII
;
A
#
# COMPACT_ATOMS: atom_id res chain seq x y z
N MET A 1 19.94 -23.77 26.12
CA MET A 1 19.08 -23.15 25.09
C MET A 1 19.67 -21.79 24.78
N VAL A 2 19.84 -21.47 23.51
CA VAL A 2 20.30 -20.14 23.11
C VAL A 2 19.16 -19.15 23.33
N LYS A 3 19.39 -18.09 24.10
CA LYS A 3 18.43 -17.02 24.30
C LYS A 3 18.54 -16.06 23.11
N ILE A 4 17.45 -15.87 22.40
CA ILE A 4 17.37 -14.88 21.31
C ILE A 4 17.09 -13.53 21.95
N GLU A 5 18.00 -12.58 21.78
CA GLU A 5 17.84 -11.21 22.26
C GLU A 5 17.88 -10.25 21.07
N PRO A 6 17.04 -9.21 21.05
CA PRO A 6 17.10 -8.20 20.01
C PRO A 6 18.39 -7.39 20.11
N GLN A 7 18.84 -6.83 19.01
CA GLN A 7 19.97 -5.90 19.00
C GLN A 7 19.70 -4.70 19.92
N PRO A 8 20.74 -4.13 20.53
CA PRO A 8 20.60 -2.92 21.34
C PRO A 8 19.87 -1.80 20.57
N GLY A 9 18.95 -1.13 21.23
CA GLY A 9 18.16 -0.04 20.64
C GLY A 9 16.86 -0.49 19.93
N ILE A 10 16.71 -1.78 19.58
CA ILE A 10 15.50 -2.24 18.89
C ILE A 10 14.25 -2.09 19.76
N MET A 11 14.36 -2.43 21.05
CA MET A 11 13.24 -2.33 21.99
C MET A 11 12.92 -0.89 22.42
N GLU A 12 13.75 0.06 22.06
CA GLU A 12 13.61 1.49 22.37
C GLU A 12 12.95 2.25 21.19
N ILE A 13 12.74 1.59 20.05
CA ILE A 13 12.07 2.19 18.89
C ILE A 13 10.60 2.43 19.27
N GLU A 14 10.18 3.69 19.19
CA GLU A 14 8.79 4.05 19.39
C GLU A 14 7.92 3.50 18.25
N PHE A 15 6.71 3.10 18.59
CA PHE A 15 5.74 2.65 17.60
C PHE A 15 5.30 3.85 16.75
N TYR A 16 5.35 3.70 15.42
CA TYR A 16 4.84 4.73 14.53
C TYR A 16 3.31 4.73 14.54
N GLU A 17 2.72 5.86 14.89
CA GLU A 17 1.28 6.10 14.79
C GLU A 17 1.01 7.02 13.60
N GLY A 18 0.17 6.53 12.68
CA GLY A 18 -0.33 7.35 11.57
C GLY A 18 -1.35 8.39 12.03
N GLY A 19 -1.79 9.24 11.11
CA GLY A 19 -2.85 10.20 11.40
C GLY A 19 -4.15 9.54 11.82
N ALA A 20 -4.82 10.11 12.83
CA ALA A 20 -6.08 9.58 13.35
C ALA A 20 -7.19 9.57 12.29
N SER A 21 -7.89 8.43 12.17
CA SER A 21 -9.05 8.26 11.28
C SER A 21 -10.36 8.18 12.03
N HIS A 22 -10.28 7.96 13.34
CA HIS A 22 -11.43 7.82 14.22
C HIS A 22 -11.20 8.62 15.50
N LEU A 23 -12.22 9.33 15.96
CA LEU A 23 -12.23 10.03 17.24
C LEU A 23 -13.42 9.54 18.05
N GLU A 24 -13.16 9.18 19.31
CA GLU A 24 -14.19 8.70 20.21
C GLU A 24 -15.30 9.76 20.39
N GLY A 25 -16.55 9.32 20.32
CA GLY A 25 -17.72 10.20 20.47
C GLY A 25 -18.13 10.97 19.22
N LEU A 26 -17.46 10.79 18.09
CA LEU A 26 -17.83 11.40 16.80
C LEU A 26 -18.23 10.33 15.78
N GLU A 27 -19.43 10.46 15.21
CA GLU A 27 -19.91 9.51 14.16
C GLU A 27 -19.22 9.75 12.81
N LYS A 28 -18.85 11.00 12.53
CA LYS A 28 -18.22 11.38 11.26
C LYS A 28 -17.04 12.31 11.49
N VAL A 29 -15.88 11.92 10.97
CA VAL A 29 -14.63 12.68 11.06
C VAL A 29 -14.15 13.06 9.67
N ILE A 30 -13.77 14.33 9.49
CA ILE A 30 -13.06 14.79 8.31
C ILE A 30 -11.56 14.66 8.61
N LYS A 31 -10.90 13.67 8.00
CA LYS A 31 -9.48 13.41 8.18
C LYS A 31 -8.64 14.28 7.26
N LEU A 32 -7.77 15.10 7.84
CA LEU A 32 -6.80 15.95 7.12
C LEU A 32 -5.35 15.66 7.52
N SER A 33 -5.15 14.63 8.35
CA SER A 33 -3.83 14.28 8.93
C SER A 33 -2.99 13.36 8.06
N SER A 34 -3.48 12.93 6.90
CA SER A 34 -2.77 12.04 5.99
C SER A 34 -2.96 12.48 4.54
N ASN A 35 -2.00 12.11 3.68
CA ASN A 35 -2.07 12.38 2.25
C ASN A 35 -3.00 11.35 1.58
N GLU A 36 -4.27 11.64 1.55
CA GLU A 36 -5.31 10.81 0.95
C GLU A 36 -6.02 11.54 -0.18
N ASN A 37 -6.49 10.79 -1.18
CA ASN A 37 -7.32 11.37 -2.23
C ASN A 37 -8.80 11.40 -1.78
N PRO A 38 -9.40 12.58 -1.60
CA PRO A 38 -10.78 12.70 -1.12
C PRO A 38 -11.82 12.21 -2.14
N PHE A 39 -11.45 12.07 -3.41
CA PHE A 39 -12.35 11.60 -4.48
C PHE A 39 -12.42 10.08 -4.59
N GLY A 40 -11.58 9.36 -3.85
CA GLY A 40 -11.50 7.90 -3.88
C GLY A 40 -10.80 7.36 -5.14
N PRO A 41 -10.79 6.03 -5.31
CA PRO A 41 -10.17 5.37 -6.44
C PRO A 41 -11.04 5.49 -7.71
N SER A 42 -10.40 5.34 -8.89
CA SER A 42 -11.16 5.29 -10.14
C SER A 42 -12.05 4.04 -10.21
N PRO A 43 -13.21 4.08 -10.91
CA PRO A 43 -14.06 2.91 -11.08
C PRO A 43 -13.34 1.72 -11.71
N LYS A 44 -12.42 1.96 -12.64
CA LYS A 44 -11.61 0.91 -13.27
C LYS A 44 -10.64 0.25 -12.28
N ALA A 45 -10.06 1.02 -11.34
CA ALA A 45 -9.21 0.48 -10.29
C ALA A 45 -10.01 -0.42 -9.34
N VAL A 46 -11.22 0.00 -8.94
CA VAL A 46 -12.12 -0.80 -8.10
C VAL A 46 -12.51 -2.11 -8.81
N GLN A 47 -12.83 -2.05 -10.10
CA GLN A 47 -13.15 -3.23 -10.89
C GLN A 47 -11.97 -4.21 -10.96
N ALA A 48 -10.76 -3.73 -11.24
CA ALA A 48 -9.56 -4.56 -11.31
C ALA A 48 -9.26 -5.22 -9.95
N TYR A 49 -9.40 -4.48 -8.86
CA TYR A 49 -9.26 -4.99 -7.50
C TYR A 49 -10.25 -6.13 -7.21
N SER A 50 -11.52 -5.94 -7.55
CA SER A 50 -12.56 -6.96 -7.33
C SER A 50 -12.30 -8.23 -8.16
N GLN A 51 -11.79 -8.09 -9.38
CA GLN A 51 -11.44 -9.23 -10.22
C GLN A 51 -10.22 -10.00 -9.68
N SER A 52 -9.23 -9.31 -9.12
CA SER A 52 -8.03 -9.94 -8.57
C SER A 52 -8.31 -10.85 -7.37
N GLY A 53 -9.43 -10.65 -6.69
CA GLY A 53 -9.88 -11.50 -5.58
C GLY A 53 -9.98 -12.98 -5.93
N LYS A 54 -10.28 -13.31 -7.19
CA LYS A 54 -10.35 -14.70 -7.68
C LYS A 54 -9.01 -15.41 -7.77
N ALA A 55 -7.92 -14.67 -7.75
CA ALA A 55 -6.56 -15.17 -7.93
C ALA A 55 -5.65 -14.97 -6.71
N LEU A 56 -6.20 -14.60 -5.56
CA LEU A 56 -5.43 -14.33 -4.32
C LEU A 56 -4.59 -15.51 -3.84
N HIS A 57 -4.94 -16.74 -4.23
CA HIS A 57 -4.19 -17.95 -3.89
C HIS A 57 -2.98 -18.19 -4.81
N ARG A 58 -2.73 -17.32 -5.78
CA ARG A 58 -1.61 -17.41 -6.71
C ARG A 58 -0.59 -16.31 -6.45
N TYR A 59 0.68 -16.62 -6.62
CA TYR A 59 1.74 -15.62 -6.58
C TYR A 59 1.63 -14.66 -7.77
N PRO A 60 1.93 -13.38 -7.57
CA PRO A 60 2.11 -12.46 -8.68
C PRO A 60 3.39 -12.79 -9.46
N SER A 61 3.51 -12.25 -10.67
CA SER A 61 4.76 -12.34 -11.45
C SER A 61 5.90 -11.65 -10.68
N THR A 62 7.04 -12.34 -10.55
CA THR A 62 8.25 -11.79 -9.90
C THR A 62 8.88 -10.64 -10.68
N SER A 63 8.67 -10.59 -11.99
CA SER A 63 9.16 -9.50 -12.85
C SER A 63 8.27 -8.26 -12.82
N HIS A 64 7.05 -8.36 -12.30
CA HIS A 64 6.03 -7.31 -12.34
C HIS A 64 5.82 -6.71 -13.75
N SER A 65 6.02 -7.52 -14.79
CA SER A 65 6.05 -7.07 -16.19
C SER A 65 4.77 -6.35 -16.61
N ASP A 66 3.61 -6.85 -16.21
CA ASP A 66 2.33 -6.24 -16.57
C ASP A 66 2.17 -4.83 -15.97
N LEU A 67 2.56 -4.67 -14.70
CA LEU A 67 2.53 -3.36 -14.03
C LEU A 67 3.55 -2.40 -14.66
N ARG A 68 4.79 -2.87 -14.88
CA ARG A 68 5.84 -2.05 -15.51
C ARG A 68 5.44 -1.58 -16.92
N ASN A 69 4.87 -2.48 -17.72
CA ASN A 69 4.39 -2.13 -19.07
C ASN A 69 3.21 -1.15 -19.02
N ALA A 70 2.30 -1.29 -18.08
CA ALA A 70 1.20 -0.36 -17.90
C ALA A 70 1.70 1.05 -17.50
N ILE A 71 2.64 1.14 -16.56
CA ILE A 71 3.27 2.40 -16.15
C ILE A 71 4.03 3.03 -17.34
N SER A 72 4.82 2.22 -18.05
CA SER A 72 5.55 2.65 -19.27
C SER A 72 4.61 3.29 -20.29
N LYS A 73 3.49 2.65 -20.57
CA LYS A 73 2.49 3.15 -21.52
C LYS A 73 1.85 4.47 -21.08
N VAL A 74 1.55 4.60 -19.80
CA VAL A 74 0.88 5.80 -19.26
C VAL A 74 1.83 6.99 -19.16
N LEU A 75 3.07 6.75 -18.71
CA LEU A 75 4.04 7.82 -18.46
C LEU A 75 5.00 8.08 -19.63
N GLY A 76 4.97 7.24 -20.67
CA GLY A 76 5.89 7.36 -21.81
C GLY A 76 7.36 7.06 -21.46
N LEU A 77 7.60 6.27 -20.42
CA LEU A 77 8.95 5.88 -19.99
C LEU A 77 9.28 4.46 -20.47
N PRO A 78 10.53 4.15 -20.82
CA PRO A 78 10.95 2.78 -21.11
C PRO A 78 10.69 1.84 -19.92
N SER A 79 10.14 0.65 -20.17
CA SER A 79 9.79 -0.29 -19.09
C SER A 79 11.01 -0.84 -18.34
N ASP A 80 12.20 -0.82 -18.94
CA ASP A 80 13.46 -1.21 -18.31
C ASP A 80 14.02 -0.16 -17.32
N GLN A 81 13.46 1.04 -17.33
CA GLN A 81 13.77 2.11 -16.36
C GLN A 81 12.81 2.11 -15.16
N ILE A 82 11.89 1.18 -15.09
CA ILE A 82 10.89 1.07 -14.03
C ILE A 82 11.26 -0.16 -13.17
N ILE A 83 11.48 0.07 -11.89
CA ILE A 83 11.85 -0.97 -10.91
C ILE A 83 10.72 -1.15 -9.90
#